data_e2718b8c1d031282624b429b5813a01d
#
_entry.id   e2718b8c1d031282624b429b5813a01d
#
_cell.length_a   1.000
_cell.length_b   1.000
_cell.length_c   1.000
_cell.angle_alpha   90.00
_cell.angle_beta   90.00
_cell.angle_gamma   90.00
#
_symmetry.space_group_name_H-M   'P 1'
#
loop_
_entity.id
_entity.type
_entity.pdbx_description
1 polymer ?
#
loop_
_entity_poly.entity_id
_entity_poly.type
_entity_poly.pdbx_seq_one_letter_code
_entity_poly.pdbx_strand_id
1 'polypeptide(L)'
;LNVNFPAMQEFKGVKVCRMTFGRWINEVVKAHQPRGYDYYWMVAEYANDEPTAEDTDQWALSHGYVAITPTRIDVTAYEMIDTIKNWNL
;
A
#
# COMPACT_ATOMS: atom_id res chain seq x y z
N LEU A 1 8.74 1.90 12.32
CA LEU A 1 9.26 1.67 10.98
C LEU A 1 8.57 0.50 10.32
N ASN A 2 8.33 0.63 9.03
CA ASN A 2 7.90 -0.47 8.18
C ASN A 2 9.10 -0.87 7.30
N VAL A 3 9.58 -2.10 7.44
CA VAL A 3 10.76 -2.60 6.73
C VAL A 3 10.37 -3.81 5.90
N ASN A 4 10.63 -3.76 4.61
CA ASN A 4 10.31 -4.83 3.70
C ASN A 4 11.54 -5.20 2.84
N PHE A 5 11.68 -6.48 2.59
CA PHE A 5 12.77 -7.03 1.78
C PHE A 5 12.26 -7.43 0.40
N PRO A 6 13.02 -7.19 -0.66
CA PRO A 6 12.64 -7.67 -1.98
C PRO A 6 12.75 -9.20 -2.06
N ALA A 7 11.97 -9.80 -2.96
CA ALA A 7 11.96 -11.24 -3.18
C ALA A 7 13.20 -11.68 -4.00
N MET A 8 14.38 -11.56 -3.42
CA MET A 8 15.63 -11.97 -4.05
C MET A 8 16.68 -12.29 -2.98
N GLN A 9 17.74 -13.01 -3.36
CA GLN A 9 18.79 -13.42 -2.43
C GLN A 9 19.82 -12.33 -2.14
N GLU A 10 20.07 -11.46 -3.10
CA GLU A 10 21.02 -10.36 -2.94
C GLU A 10 20.29 -9.02 -3.09
N PHE A 11 20.59 -8.10 -2.19
CA PHE A 11 19.98 -6.78 -2.19
C PHE A 11 20.95 -5.76 -2.75
N LYS A 12 20.41 -4.80 -3.53
CA LYS A 12 21.23 -3.71 -4.07
C LYS A 12 21.59 -2.65 -3.03
N GLY A 13 20.90 -2.65 -1.91
CA GLY A 13 21.08 -1.68 -0.84
C GLY A 13 19.78 -1.43 -0.10
N VAL A 14 19.75 -0.35 0.66
CA VAL A 14 18.62 0.07 1.47
C VAL A 14 18.15 1.45 0.99
N LYS A 15 16.85 1.62 0.82
CA LYS A 15 16.25 2.92 0.52
C LYS A 15 15.26 3.31 1.60
N VAL A 16 15.37 4.52 2.08
CA VAL A 16 14.35 5.15 2.92
C VAL A 16 13.36 5.81 1.98
N CYS A 17 12.09 5.43 2.09
CA CYS A 17 11.08 5.81 1.10
C CYS A 17 9.74 6.06 1.77
N ARG A 18 8.84 6.66 1.02
CA ARG A 18 7.46 6.82 1.41
C ARG A 18 6.64 5.61 0.94
N MET A 19 5.49 5.43 1.54
CA MET A 19 4.53 4.42 1.10
C MET A 19 3.96 4.79 -0.27
N THR A 20 3.89 3.83 -1.16
CA THR A 20 3.29 4.00 -2.49
C THR A 20 1.79 4.28 -2.36
N PHE A 21 1.30 5.22 -3.15
CA PHE A 21 -0.14 5.36 -3.35
C PHE A 21 -0.64 4.24 -4.25
N GLY A 22 -1.57 3.47 -3.72
CA GLY A 22 -2.15 2.35 -4.43
C GLY A 22 -3.42 1.89 -3.76
N ARG A 23 -3.99 0.83 -4.29
CA ARG A 23 -5.26 0.29 -3.80
C ARG A 23 -5.30 -1.21 -4.00
N TRP A 24 -6.11 -1.86 -3.19
CA TRP A 24 -6.43 -3.26 -3.37
C TRP A 24 -7.62 -3.38 -4.31
N ILE A 25 -7.49 -4.25 -5.30
CA ILE A 25 -8.53 -4.52 -6.28
C ILE A 25 -8.87 -6.01 -6.28
N ASN A 26 -10.07 -6.34 -6.79
CA ASN A 26 -10.55 -7.72 -6.86
C ASN A 26 -10.50 -8.43 -5.50
N GLU A 27 -10.95 -7.72 -4.45
CA GLU A 27 -10.84 -8.19 -3.07
C GLU A 27 -11.68 -9.44 -2.79
N VAL A 28 -12.77 -9.61 -3.52
CA VAL A 28 -13.68 -10.73 -3.33
C VAL A 28 -13.96 -11.40 -4.68
N VAL A 29 -13.77 -12.71 -4.73
CA VAL A 29 -14.08 -13.52 -5.89
C VAL A 29 -15.16 -14.52 -5.50
N LYS A 30 -16.26 -14.51 -6.28
CA LYS A 30 -17.36 -15.45 -6.10
C LYS A 30 -16.98 -16.82 -6.64
N ALA A 31 -17.23 -17.84 -5.86
CA ALA A 31 -17.09 -19.23 -6.28
C ALA A 31 -18.38 -20.00 -6.01
N HIS A 32 -18.61 -21.06 -6.76
CA HIS A 32 -19.82 -21.85 -6.67
C HIS A 32 -19.51 -23.24 -6.11
N GLN A 33 -20.26 -23.64 -5.08
CA GLN A 33 -20.22 -24.98 -4.56
C GLN A 33 -21.20 -25.87 -5.39
N PRO A 34 -20.76 -27.02 -5.91
CA PRO A 34 -21.61 -27.85 -6.81
C PRO A 34 -22.96 -28.25 -6.24
N ARG A 35 -23.15 -28.24 -4.93
CA ARG A 35 -24.40 -28.63 -4.27
C ARG A 35 -25.37 -27.46 -4.04
N GLY A 36 -25.11 -26.29 -4.61
CA GLY A 36 -26.11 -25.26 -4.76
C GLY A 36 -25.98 -24.00 -3.95
N TYR A 37 -24.87 -23.72 -3.29
CA TYR A 37 -24.64 -22.42 -2.66
C TYR A 37 -23.35 -21.78 -3.17
N ASP A 38 -23.34 -20.46 -3.15
CA ASP A 38 -22.17 -19.67 -3.50
C ASP A 38 -21.34 -19.36 -2.25
N TYR A 39 -20.05 -19.23 -2.46
CA TYR A 39 -19.12 -18.76 -1.43
C TYR A 39 -18.12 -17.80 -2.05
N TYR A 40 -17.38 -17.08 -1.21
CA TYR A 40 -16.52 -16.01 -1.65
C TYR A 40 -15.11 -16.24 -1.12
N TRP A 41 -14.13 -16.08 -2.01
CA TRP A 41 -12.72 -16.01 -1.64
C TRP A 41 -12.34 -14.57 -1.40
N MET A 42 -11.66 -14.33 -0.29
CA MET A 42 -11.00 -13.05 -0.06
C MET A 42 -9.64 -13.11 -0.74
N VAL A 43 -9.56 -12.62 -1.94
CA VAL A 43 -8.33 -12.46 -2.70
C VAL A 43 -8.15 -10.98 -2.98
N ALA A 44 -6.92 -10.53 -3.10
CA ALA A 44 -6.68 -9.14 -3.39
C ALA A 44 -5.44 -9.00 -4.25
N GLU A 45 -5.50 -8.08 -5.19
CA GLU A 45 -4.38 -7.65 -6.00
C GLU A 45 -4.06 -6.21 -5.66
N TYR A 46 -2.78 -5.91 -5.46
CA TYR A 46 -2.35 -4.54 -5.21
C TYR A 46 -2.12 -3.82 -6.53
N ALA A 47 -2.85 -2.72 -6.74
CA ALA A 47 -2.67 -1.86 -7.90
C ALA A 47 -1.85 -0.62 -7.50
N ASN A 48 -0.66 -0.50 -8.06
CA ASN A 48 0.19 0.66 -7.85
C ASN A 48 -0.26 1.80 -8.76
N ASP A 49 -0.74 2.90 -8.17
CA ASP A 49 -1.22 4.06 -8.92
C ASP A 49 -0.09 5.01 -9.37
N GLU A 50 1.15 4.76 -8.94
CA GLU A 50 2.31 5.57 -9.29
C GLU A 50 3.57 4.72 -9.57
N PRO A 51 3.52 3.80 -10.55
CA PRO A 51 4.57 2.81 -10.75
C PRO A 51 5.94 3.38 -11.15
N THR A 52 5.99 4.63 -11.60
CA THR A 52 7.24 5.30 -11.99
C THR A 52 7.85 6.18 -10.90
N ALA A 53 7.18 6.31 -9.76
CA ALA A 53 7.66 7.14 -8.66
C ALA A 53 8.79 6.42 -7.90
N GLU A 54 10.02 6.88 -8.06
CA GLU A 54 11.23 6.22 -7.57
C GLU A 54 11.47 6.38 -6.06
N ASP A 55 10.72 7.26 -5.40
CA ASP A 55 10.81 7.53 -3.96
C ASP A 55 9.87 6.65 -3.12
N THR A 56 9.26 5.65 -3.73
CA THR A 56 8.27 4.79 -3.11
C THR A 56 8.84 3.44 -2.70
N ASP A 57 8.17 2.80 -1.73
CA ASP A 57 8.52 1.46 -1.27
C ASP A 57 8.33 0.39 -2.35
N GLN A 58 7.27 0.47 -3.13
CA GLN A 58 7.03 -0.49 -4.21
C GLN A 58 8.09 -0.40 -5.31
N TRP A 59 8.51 0.81 -5.67
CA TRP A 59 9.60 0.99 -6.62
C TRP A 59 10.91 0.40 -6.07
N ALA A 60 11.23 0.69 -4.81
CA ALA A 60 12.43 0.16 -4.16
C ALA A 60 12.43 -1.38 -4.17
N LEU A 61 11.33 -2.00 -3.78
CA LEU A 61 11.22 -3.46 -3.75
C LEU A 61 11.32 -4.09 -5.13
N SER A 62 10.68 -3.50 -6.14
CA SER A 62 10.73 -4.02 -7.51
C SER A 62 12.10 -3.87 -8.16
N HIS A 63 12.94 -2.98 -7.64
CA HIS A 63 14.30 -2.74 -8.13
C HIS A 63 15.39 -3.37 -7.25
N GLY A 64 15.03 -4.20 -6.31
CA GLY A 64 15.96 -4.98 -5.52
C GLY A 64 16.52 -4.32 -4.28
N TYR A 65 15.87 -3.28 -3.77
CA TYR A 65 16.24 -2.59 -2.55
C TYR A 65 15.38 -3.01 -1.37
N VAL A 66 16.00 -3.04 -0.19
CA VAL A 66 15.25 -3.09 1.07
C VAL A 66 14.58 -1.74 1.27
N ALA A 67 13.28 -1.73 1.49
CA ALA A 67 12.50 -0.52 1.68
C ALA A 67 12.27 -0.26 3.17
N ILE A 68 12.65 0.91 3.64
CA ILE A 68 12.36 1.38 4.99
C ILE A 68 11.47 2.60 4.90
N THR A 69 10.27 2.50 5.46
CA THR A 69 9.31 3.59 5.48
C THR A 69 9.04 4.00 6.93
N PRO A 70 9.35 5.25 7.31
CA PRO A 70 8.96 5.75 8.62
C PRO A 70 7.43 5.91 8.69
N THR A 71 6.85 5.48 9.78
CA THR A 71 5.41 5.49 10.01
C THR A 71 5.08 6.21 11.30
N ARG A 72 3.86 6.72 11.41
CA ARG A 72 3.34 7.29 12.64
C ARG A 72 1.93 6.79 12.91
N ILE A 73 1.54 6.82 14.18
CA ILE A 73 0.22 6.36 14.62
C ILE A 73 -0.82 7.47 14.45
N ASP A 74 -0.41 8.72 14.65
CA ASP A 74 -1.31 9.86 14.57
C ASP A 74 -1.75 10.11 13.13
N VAL A 75 -3.05 9.94 12.89
CA VAL A 75 -3.68 10.09 11.56
C VAL A 75 -4.35 11.45 11.38
N THR A 76 -4.15 12.37 12.32
CA THR A 76 -4.73 13.72 12.23
C THR A 76 -4.05 14.53 11.14
N ALA A 77 -4.84 15.06 10.21
CA ALA A 77 -4.36 16.00 9.20
C ALA A 77 -4.32 17.40 9.79
N TYR A 78 -3.27 17.71 10.52
CA TYR A 78 -3.12 18.98 11.24
C TYR A 78 -3.20 20.20 10.33
N GLU A 79 -2.73 20.07 9.10
CA GLU A 79 -2.76 21.12 8.09
C GLU A 79 -4.17 21.52 7.66
N MET A 80 -5.16 20.65 7.94
CA MET A 80 -6.55 20.90 7.58
C MET A 80 -7.36 21.55 8.70
N ILE A 81 -6.85 21.57 9.93
CA ILE A 81 -7.61 22.02 11.10
C ILE A 81 -8.10 23.46 10.91
N ASP A 82 -7.20 24.38 10.58
CA ASP A 82 -7.57 25.79 10.43
C ASP A 82 -8.48 26.03 9.23
N THR A 83 -8.29 25.30 8.15
CA THR A 83 -9.17 25.36 6.98
C THR A 83 -10.60 24.98 7.36
N ILE A 84 -10.77 23.89 8.10
CA ILE A 84 -12.11 23.40 8.49
C ILE A 84 -12.75 24.33 9.52
N LYS A 85 -11.95 24.91 10.43
CA LYS A 85 -12.46 25.91 11.39
C LYS A 85 -13.09 27.13 10.69
N ASN A 86 -12.60 27.46 9.51
CA ASN A 86 -13.10 28.58 8.71
C ASN A 86 -14.34 28.19 7.86
N TRP A 87 -14.74 26.94 7.84
CA TRP A 87 -15.99 26.56 7.22
C TRP A 87 -17.15 27.01 8.10
N ASN A 88 -18.23 27.45 7.47
CA ASN A 88 -19.41 27.92 8.20
C ASN A 88 -20.32 26.73 8.55
N LEU A 89 -19.86 25.97 9.53
CA LEU A 89 -20.60 24.78 10.00
C LEU A 89 -21.62 25.11 11.11
#